data_ee8778c023b2295436b0972ffe9f7daf
#
_entry.id   ee8778c023b2295436b0972ffe9f7daf
#
_cell.length_a   1.000
_cell.length_b   1.000
_cell.length_c   1.000
_cell.angle_alpha   90.00
_cell.angle_beta   90.00
_cell.angle_gamma   90.00
#
_symmetry.space_group_name_H-M   'P 1'
#
loop_
_entity.id
_entity.type
_entity.pdbx_description
1 polymer ?
#
loop_
_entity_poly.entity_id
_entity_poly.type
_entity_poly.pdbx_seq_one_letter_code
_entity_poly.pdbx_strand_id
1 'polypeptide(L)'
;ALVDYQRSLGCEQDALDREACLALEPALGDGRSGLGARLAGGIHTPGEEVGDCYRFCIGLERLLMAPDAGVRFALGVQVQRFVAERERVVSVDTSSGPIDADAFVLAAGTASGRLAKGLGFRLPVYPLKGYSLTLPVTGRAPRVSVTDFKRKVVYAPLETREGPRLRVAGMADVAGWSQKPDPARLAQLAAEARAAFPDVADYDAPIESMEPWCGLRPATPLGSPILGASPVQNLYLNVGVGALGWTLALASG
;
A
#
# COMPACT_ATOMS: atom_id res chain seq x y z
N ALA A 1 -7.14 3.71 -26.73
CA ALA A 1 -6.04 2.71 -26.69
C ALA A 1 -5.93 2.02 -25.32
N LEU A 2 -5.51 2.74 -24.21
CA LEU A 2 -5.35 2.10 -22.89
C LEU A 2 -6.70 1.59 -22.34
N VAL A 3 -7.72 2.44 -22.32
CA VAL A 3 -9.07 2.08 -21.84
C VAL A 3 -9.65 0.92 -22.65
N ASP A 4 -9.50 0.94 -23.98
CA ASP A 4 -10.01 -0.14 -24.84
C ASP A 4 -9.30 -1.46 -24.58
N TYR A 5 -7.98 -1.41 -24.34
CA TYR A 5 -7.21 -2.59 -23.97
C TYR A 5 -7.66 -3.14 -22.60
N GLN A 6 -7.83 -2.29 -21.60
CA GLN A 6 -8.27 -2.73 -20.28
C GLN A 6 -9.71 -3.25 -20.30
N ARG A 7 -10.60 -2.63 -21.08
CA ARG A 7 -11.95 -3.15 -21.31
C ARG A 7 -11.95 -4.52 -21.97
N SER A 8 -11.02 -4.77 -22.91
CA SER A 8 -10.88 -6.10 -23.54
C SER A 8 -10.44 -7.19 -22.56
N LEU A 9 -9.88 -6.80 -21.41
CA LEU A 9 -9.52 -7.69 -20.29
C LEU A 9 -10.64 -7.79 -19.23
N GLY A 10 -11.82 -7.21 -19.48
CA GLY A 10 -12.95 -7.26 -18.56
C GLY A 10 -13.01 -6.13 -17.53
N CYS A 11 -12.11 -5.13 -17.62
CA CYS A 11 -12.17 -3.97 -16.72
C CYS A 11 -13.30 -3.02 -17.14
N GLU A 12 -14.22 -2.73 -16.23
CA GLU A 12 -15.24 -1.68 -16.43
C GLU A 12 -14.59 -0.32 -16.22
N GLN A 13 -14.41 0.42 -17.31
CA GLN A 13 -13.78 1.75 -17.27
C GLN A 13 -14.47 2.71 -18.22
N ASP A 14 -14.60 3.96 -17.76
CA ASP A 14 -15.14 5.07 -18.53
C ASP A 14 -14.10 6.16 -18.73
N ALA A 15 -13.93 6.58 -19.97
CA ALA A 15 -13.18 7.79 -20.27
C ALA A 15 -14.09 9.00 -20.04
N LEU A 16 -13.73 9.84 -19.10
CA LEU A 16 -14.45 11.05 -18.74
C LEU A 16 -13.73 12.27 -19.28
N ASP A 17 -14.47 13.22 -19.82
CA ASP A 17 -13.96 14.55 -20.07
C ASP A 17 -13.82 15.33 -18.75
N ARG A 18 -13.33 16.54 -18.84
CA ARG A 18 -13.11 17.40 -17.67
C ARG A 18 -14.41 17.70 -16.92
N GLU A 19 -15.48 18.00 -17.62
CA GLU A 19 -16.76 18.38 -17.03
C GLU A 19 -17.37 17.20 -16.27
N ALA A 20 -17.35 16.02 -16.85
CA ALA A 20 -17.79 14.79 -16.19
C ALA A 20 -16.93 14.45 -14.95
N CYS A 21 -15.62 14.66 -14.99
CA CYS A 21 -14.76 14.51 -13.82
C CYS A 21 -15.13 15.46 -12.67
N LEU A 22 -15.40 16.74 -12.98
CA LEU A 22 -15.80 17.74 -11.98
C LEU A 22 -17.20 17.44 -11.39
N ALA A 23 -18.10 16.90 -12.21
CA ALA A 23 -19.42 16.46 -11.76
C ALA A 23 -19.33 15.23 -10.85
N LEU A 24 -18.46 14.26 -11.18
CA LEU A 24 -18.23 13.06 -10.39
C LEU A 24 -17.57 13.39 -9.04
N GLU A 25 -16.53 14.24 -9.05
CA GLU A 25 -15.75 14.64 -7.86
C GLU A 25 -15.77 16.17 -7.66
N PRO A 26 -16.79 16.70 -6.97
CA PRO A 26 -16.90 18.13 -6.76
C PRO A 26 -15.79 18.77 -5.90
N ALA A 27 -15.04 17.96 -5.13
CA ALA A 27 -13.89 18.46 -4.37
C ALA A 27 -12.70 18.87 -5.26
N LEU A 28 -12.70 18.49 -6.56
CA LEU A 28 -11.78 19.02 -7.56
C LEU A 28 -11.99 20.53 -7.83
N GLY A 29 -13.05 21.12 -7.27
CA GLY A 29 -13.35 22.54 -7.38
C GLY A 29 -14.19 22.90 -8.61
N ASP A 30 -14.24 24.19 -8.92
CA ASP A 30 -14.99 24.76 -10.04
C ASP A 30 -14.22 24.71 -11.39
N GLY A 31 -13.09 24.03 -11.41
CA GLY A 31 -12.20 23.97 -12.57
C GLY A 31 -11.31 25.20 -12.76
N ARG A 32 -11.30 26.16 -11.82
CA ARG A 32 -10.44 27.36 -11.86
C ARG A 32 -9.22 27.25 -10.98
N SER A 33 -9.27 26.38 -9.96
CA SER A 33 -8.18 26.13 -9.01
C SER A 33 -7.89 24.64 -8.86
N GLY A 34 -6.85 24.29 -8.15
CA GLY A 34 -6.51 22.93 -7.79
C GLY A 34 -6.21 22.00 -8.97
N LEU A 35 -6.47 20.73 -8.77
CA LEU A 35 -6.33 19.71 -9.83
C LEU A 35 -7.36 19.93 -10.94
N GLY A 36 -8.57 20.35 -10.59
CA GLY A 36 -9.64 20.61 -11.55
C GLY A 36 -9.28 21.64 -12.62
N ALA A 37 -8.46 22.66 -12.30
CA ALA A 37 -7.99 23.64 -13.27
C ALA A 37 -7.04 23.05 -14.33
N ARG A 38 -6.34 21.99 -14.00
CA ARG A 38 -5.30 21.34 -14.83
C ARG A 38 -5.77 20.05 -15.49
N LEU A 39 -6.97 19.61 -15.15
CA LEU A 39 -7.53 18.34 -15.59
C LEU A 39 -7.93 18.43 -17.07
N ALA A 40 -7.44 17.51 -17.88
CA ALA A 40 -7.87 17.35 -19.28
C ALA A 40 -9.00 16.33 -19.40
N GLY A 41 -9.09 15.37 -18.48
CA GLY A 41 -10.06 14.30 -18.39
C GLY A 41 -9.57 13.22 -17.43
N GLY A 42 -10.31 12.14 -17.28
CA GLY A 42 -10.00 11.04 -16.39
C GLY A 42 -10.43 9.69 -16.92
N ILE A 43 -9.99 8.66 -16.24
CA ILE A 43 -10.50 7.30 -16.39
C ILE A 43 -11.19 6.96 -15.06
N HIS A 44 -12.46 6.63 -15.15
CA HIS A 44 -13.28 6.20 -14.02
C HIS A 44 -13.48 4.70 -14.07
N THR A 45 -13.29 4.03 -12.95
CA THR A 45 -13.51 2.59 -12.76
C THR A 45 -14.59 2.43 -11.70
N PRO A 46 -15.87 2.34 -12.08
CA PRO A 46 -16.99 2.39 -11.12
C PRO A 46 -17.04 1.19 -10.15
N GLY A 47 -16.46 0.05 -10.54
CA GLY A 47 -16.39 -1.15 -9.71
C GLY A 47 -15.23 -1.18 -8.71
N GLU A 48 -14.35 -0.17 -8.69
CA GLU A 48 -13.26 -0.10 -7.70
C GLU A 48 -13.72 0.57 -6.41
N GLU A 49 -13.19 0.07 -5.30
CA GLU A 49 -13.49 0.57 -3.97
C GLU A 49 -12.24 1.13 -3.26
N VAL A 50 -12.47 2.01 -2.31
CA VAL A 50 -11.44 2.55 -1.41
C VAL A 50 -11.57 1.89 -0.05
N GLY A 51 -10.47 1.37 0.47
CA GLY A 51 -10.45 0.74 1.78
C GLY A 51 -9.26 1.20 2.64
N ASP A 52 -9.44 1.11 3.95
CA ASP A 52 -8.37 1.33 4.92
C ASP A 52 -7.67 0.00 5.22
N CYS A 53 -6.52 -0.21 4.59
CA CYS A 53 -5.67 -1.40 4.74
C CYS A 53 -5.33 -1.70 6.22
N TYR A 54 -5.06 -0.67 7.04
CA TYR A 54 -4.75 -0.86 8.46
C TYR A 54 -5.97 -1.39 9.22
N ARG A 55 -7.13 -0.80 9.03
CA ARG A 55 -8.39 -1.26 9.68
C ARG A 55 -8.78 -2.66 9.23
N PHE A 56 -8.56 -2.99 7.96
CA PHE A 56 -8.76 -4.34 7.44
C PHE A 56 -7.86 -5.35 8.17
N CYS A 57 -6.55 -5.08 8.28
CA CYS A 57 -5.61 -5.98 8.98
C CYS A 57 -5.99 -6.18 10.44
N ILE A 58 -6.34 -5.11 11.17
CA ILE A 58 -6.79 -5.21 12.57
C ILE A 58 -8.12 -5.98 12.69
N GLY A 59 -9.04 -5.78 11.74
CA GLY A 59 -10.30 -6.54 11.70
C GLY A 59 -10.06 -8.03 11.46
N LEU A 60 -9.20 -8.37 10.52
CA LEU A 60 -8.82 -9.75 10.21
C LEU A 60 -8.09 -10.42 11.38
N GLU A 61 -7.14 -9.71 12.02
CA GLU A 61 -6.47 -10.20 13.22
C GLU A 61 -7.47 -10.58 14.31
N ARG A 62 -8.44 -9.70 14.61
CA ARG A 62 -9.47 -9.97 15.62
C ARG A 62 -10.32 -11.22 15.30
N LEU A 63 -10.68 -11.39 14.03
CA LEU A 63 -11.41 -12.59 13.59
C LEU A 63 -10.57 -13.86 13.75
N LEU A 64 -9.31 -13.80 13.37
CA LEU A 64 -8.40 -14.95 13.44
C LEU A 64 -7.90 -15.26 14.85
N MET A 65 -8.03 -14.34 15.80
CA MET A 65 -7.76 -14.58 17.23
C MET A 65 -8.92 -15.29 17.95
N ALA A 66 -10.07 -15.50 17.29
CA ALA A 66 -11.17 -16.26 17.87
C ALA A 66 -10.71 -17.70 18.19
N PRO A 67 -11.17 -18.31 19.31
CA PRO A 67 -10.69 -19.61 19.76
C PRO A 67 -10.88 -20.76 18.76
N ASP A 68 -11.91 -20.66 17.92
CA ASP A 68 -12.28 -21.63 16.89
C ASP A 68 -11.55 -21.41 15.55
N ALA A 69 -10.86 -20.29 15.38
CA ALA A 69 -10.12 -19.99 14.14
C ALA A 69 -8.86 -20.86 13.96
N GLY A 70 -8.33 -21.45 15.03
CA GLY A 70 -7.14 -22.31 14.97
C GLY A 70 -5.84 -21.56 14.62
N VAL A 71 -5.84 -20.22 14.68
CA VAL A 71 -4.70 -19.38 14.35
C VAL A 71 -4.02 -18.88 15.62
N ARG A 72 -2.69 -18.90 15.64
CA ARG A 72 -1.89 -18.31 16.71
C ARG A 72 -1.01 -17.19 16.18
N PHE A 73 -1.06 -16.03 16.81
CA PHE A 73 -0.18 -14.91 16.54
C PHE A 73 0.97 -14.88 17.55
N ALA A 74 2.19 -14.78 17.06
CA ALA A 74 3.40 -14.58 17.86
C ALA A 74 3.91 -13.16 17.67
N LEU A 75 3.13 -12.16 18.10
CA LEU A 75 3.47 -10.74 17.98
C LEU A 75 4.68 -10.41 18.87
N GLY A 76 5.54 -9.49 18.39
CA GLY A 76 6.78 -9.14 19.07
C GLY A 76 7.90 -10.17 18.93
N VAL A 77 7.66 -11.28 18.23
CA VAL A 77 8.65 -12.33 17.97
C VAL A 77 9.34 -12.07 16.63
N GLN A 78 10.65 -11.92 16.67
CA GLN A 78 11.46 -11.69 15.47
C GLN A 78 11.96 -13.01 14.89
N VAL A 79 11.64 -13.30 13.63
CA VAL A 79 12.25 -14.40 12.87
C VAL A 79 13.68 -14.00 12.48
N GLN A 80 14.64 -14.82 12.89
CA GLN A 80 16.06 -14.59 12.67
C GLN A 80 16.56 -15.30 11.40
N ARG A 81 16.21 -16.59 11.26
CA ARG A 81 16.58 -17.41 10.09
C ARG A 81 15.71 -18.65 9.99
N PHE A 82 15.66 -19.24 8.83
CA PHE A 82 15.19 -20.61 8.63
C PHE A 82 16.31 -21.62 8.93
N VAL A 83 15.96 -22.74 9.51
CA VAL A 83 16.84 -23.89 9.68
C VAL A 83 16.42 -24.95 8.68
N ALA A 84 17.33 -25.35 7.80
CA ALA A 84 17.07 -26.39 6.81
C ALA A 84 18.02 -27.56 6.98
N GLU A 85 17.49 -28.76 6.82
CA GLU A 85 18.25 -30.00 6.73
C GLU A 85 18.06 -30.57 5.33
N ARG A 86 19.19 -30.81 4.65
CA ARG A 86 19.21 -31.18 3.22
C ARG A 86 18.50 -30.10 2.39
N GLU A 87 17.35 -30.38 1.82
CA GLU A 87 16.58 -29.44 0.98
C GLU A 87 15.21 -29.07 1.58
N ARG A 88 15.02 -29.28 2.90
CA ARG A 88 13.75 -29.09 3.58
C ARG A 88 13.93 -28.16 4.78
N VAL A 89 13.04 -27.20 4.96
CA VAL A 89 12.97 -26.40 6.20
C VAL A 89 12.40 -27.26 7.31
N VAL A 90 13.08 -27.30 8.45
CA VAL A 90 12.66 -28.05 9.65
C VAL A 90 12.13 -27.12 10.74
N SER A 91 12.68 -25.90 10.83
CA SER A 91 12.22 -24.91 11.82
C SER A 91 12.58 -23.49 11.40
N VAL A 92 12.04 -22.53 12.13
CA VAL A 92 12.51 -21.12 12.12
C VAL A 92 13.07 -20.76 13.48
N ASP A 93 14.29 -20.21 13.52
CA ASP A 93 14.84 -19.62 14.72
C ASP A 93 14.23 -18.25 14.95
N THR A 94 13.76 -18.00 16.16
CA THR A 94 13.16 -16.72 16.53
C THR A 94 13.78 -16.14 17.81
N SER A 95 13.45 -14.91 18.14
CA SER A 95 13.85 -14.25 19.37
C SER A 95 13.28 -14.93 20.63
N SER A 96 12.28 -15.81 20.48
CA SER A 96 11.61 -16.53 21.58
C SER A 96 11.85 -18.04 21.54
N GLY A 97 12.81 -18.51 20.74
CA GLY A 97 13.11 -19.91 20.52
C GLY A 97 12.69 -20.42 19.15
N PRO A 98 12.99 -21.67 18.82
CA PRO A 98 12.63 -22.27 17.54
C PRO A 98 11.12 -22.54 17.44
N ILE A 99 10.60 -22.49 16.20
CA ILE A 99 9.23 -22.90 15.87
C ILE A 99 9.29 -23.90 14.73
N ASP A 100 8.74 -25.08 14.98
CA ASP A 100 8.65 -26.17 14.01
C ASP A 100 7.30 -26.13 13.29
N ALA A 101 7.27 -26.55 12.04
CA ALA A 101 6.04 -26.70 11.25
C ALA A 101 6.24 -27.67 10.09
N ASP A 102 5.14 -28.18 9.54
CA ASP A 102 5.16 -29.05 8.35
C ASP A 102 5.44 -28.26 7.07
N ALA A 103 4.96 -27.01 7.01
CA ALA A 103 5.14 -26.10 5.89
C ALA A 103 5.32 -24.67 6.39
N PHE A 104 6.03 -23.87 5.60
CA PHE A 104 6.35 -22.48 5.91
C PHE A 104 5.94 -21.57 4.75
N VAL A 105 5.45 -20.37 5.08
CA VAL A 105 5.21 -19.31 4.09
C VAL A 105 6.09 -18.11 4.44
N LEU A 106 6.96 -17.72 3.52
CA LEU A 106 7.75 -16.51 3.65
C LEU A 106 6.95 -15.33 3.08
N ALA A 107 6.40 -14.50 3.98
CA ALA A 107 5.64 -13.29 3.65
C ALA A 107 6.18 -12.06 4.42
N ALA A 108 7.51 -11.97 4.57
CA ALA A 108 8.18 -10.99 5.45
C ALA A 108 8.48 -9.64 4.76
N GLY A 109 7.76 -9.30 3.68
CA GLY A 109 7.93 -8.04 2.97
C GLY A 109 9.39 -7.82 2.53
N THR A 110 9.96 -6.66 2.86
CA THR A 110 11.35 -6.33 2.51
C THR A 110 12.38 -7.21 3.20
N ALA A 111 12.07 -7.83 4.34
CA ALA A 111 12.98 -8.73 5.04
C ALA A 111 13.15 -10.10 4.36
N SER A 112 12.26 -10.45 3.42
CA SER A 112 12.24 -11.76 2.75
C SER A 112 13.55 -12.06 2.01
N GLY A 113 14.17 -11.05 1.39
CA GLY A 113 15.47 -11.23 0.69
C GLY A 113 16.59 -11.68 1.61
N ARG A 114 16.64 -11.16 2.83
CA ARG A 114 17.65 -11.56 3.84
C ARG A 114 17.42 -12.99 4.33
N LEU A 115 16.17 -13.34 4.60
CA LEU A 115 15.79 -14.69 5.07
C LEU A 115 16.06 -15.75 4.00
N ALA A 116 15.71 -15.48 2.75
CA ALA A 116 15.98 -16.37 1.61
C ALA A 116 17.48 -16.60 1.37
N LYS A 117 18.29 -15.54 1.53
CA LYS A 117 19.75 -15.64 1.38
C LYS A 117 20.36 -16.65 2.36
N GLY A 118 19.81 -16.77 3.57
CA GLY A 118 20.23 -17.76 4.57
C GLY A 118 19.97 -19.21 4.14
N LEU A 119 19.06 -19.43 3.19
CA LEU A 119 18.75 -20.74 2.60
C LEU A 119 19.46 -20.99 1.26
N GLY A 120 20.38 -20.12 0.85
CA GLY A 120 21.19 -20.29 -0.37
C GLY A 120 20.57 -19.77 -1.65
N PHE A 121 19.39 -19.16 -1.64
CA PHE A 121 18.78 -18.54 -2.83
C PHE A 121 18.53 -17.04 -2.66
N ARG A 122 18.33 -16.35 -3.78
CA ARG A 122 18.13 -14.89 -3.79
C ARG A 122 16.71 -14.53 -4.20
N LEU A 123 16.11 -13.62 -3.45
CA LEU A 123 14.87 -12.95 -3.81
C LEU A 123 15.20 -11.48 -4.18
N PRO A 124 14.90 -11.04 -5.39
CA PRO A 124 15.17 -9.67 -5.83
C PRO A 124 14.11 -8.70 -5.29
N VAL A 125 14.00 -8.61 -3.97
CA VAL A 125 13.09 -7.70 -3.29
C VAL A 125 13.88 -6.54 -2.73
N TYR A 126 13.52 -5.31 -3.13
CA TYR A 126 14.17 -4.09 -2.70
C TYR A 126 13.18 -3.13 -2.02
N PRO A 127 13.57 -2.45 -0.92
CA PRO A 127 12.71 -1.48 -0.25
C PRO A 127 12.57 -0.19 -1.08
N LEU A 128 11.37 0.11 -1.55
CA LEU A 128 11.01 1.41 -2.09
C LEU A 128 10.23 2.21 -1.04
N LYS A 129 10.82 3.29 -0.58
CA LYS A 129 10.23 4.13 0.46
C LYS A 129 9.13 5.01 -0.12
N GLY A 130 7.93 4.88 0.43
CA GLY A 130 6.79 5.72 0.14
C GLY A 130 6.37 6.52 1.34
N TYR A 131 5.60 7.59 1.10
CA TYR A 131 5.13 8.51 2.13
C TYR A 131 3.62 8.67 2.06
N SER A 132 3.00 8.96 3.18
CA SER A 132 1.61 9.40 3.22
C SER A 132 1.37 10.44 4.31
N LEU A 133 0.34 11.24 4.07
CA LEU A 133 -0.29 12.12 5.05
C LEU A 133 -1.76 11.70 5.17
N THR A 134 -2.34 11.84 6.35
CA THR A 134 -3.78 11.63 6.57
C THR A 134 -4.33 12.89 7.21
N LEU A 135 -4.93 13.75 6.39
CA LEU A 135 -5.38 15.07 6.80
C LEU A 135 -6.84 15.02 7.28
N PRO A 136 -7.15 15.70 8.40
CA PRO A 136 -8.53 16.00 8.73
C PRO A 136 -9.19 16.83 7.63
N VAL A 137 -10.37 16.44 7.18
CA VAL A 137 -11.13 17.23 6.22
C VAL A 137 -11.86 18.36 6.97
N THR A 138 -11.55 19.60 6.59
CA THR A 138 -12.17 20.80 7.15
C THR A 138 -13.10 21.50 6.17
N GLY A 139 -13.00 21.17 4.90
CA GLY A 139 -13.81 21.70 3.82
C GLY A 139 -14.67 20.63 3.14
N ARG A 140 -14.70 20.66 1.80
CA ARG A 140 -15.48 19.69 1.03
C ARG A 140 -14.75 18.35 0.95
N ALA A 141 -15.28 17.32 1.59
CA ALA A 141 -14.73 15.98 1.54
C ALA A 141 -14.76 15.42 0.10
N PRO A 142 -13.65 14.84 -0.41
CA PRO A 142 -13.67 14.07 -1.64
C PRO A 142 -14.60 12.86 -1.52
N ARG A 143 -15.21 12.46 -2.64
CA ARG A 143 -16.16 11.34 -2.72
C ARG A 143 -15.52 10.09 -3.31
N VAL A 144 -14.57 10.27 -4.21
CA VAL A 144 -13.87 9.18 -4.90
C VAL A 144 -12.35 9.27 -4.70
N SER A 145 -11.67 8.14 -4.83
CA SER A 145 -10.21 8.16 -4.90
C SER A 145 -9.73 8.72 -6.22
N VAL A 146 -8.79 9.65 -6.16
CA VAL A 146 -8.20 10.29 -7.34
C VAL A 146 -6.71 9.98 -7.40
N THR A 147 -6.24 9.49 -8.54
CA THR A 147 -4.82 9.30 -8.82
C THR A 147 -4.34 10.33 -9.85
N ASP A 148 -3.47 11.25 -9.43
CA ASP A 148 -2.73 12.10 -10.37
C ASP A 148 -1.58 11.29 -10.98
N PHE A 149 -1.79 10.78 -12.19
CA PHE A 149 -0.79 9.97 -12.90
C PHE A 149 0.50 10.72 -13.22
N LYS A 150 0.42 12.02 -13.42
CA LYS A 150 1.58 12.86 -13.73
C LYS A 150 2.48 13.03 -12.50
N ARG A 151 1.88 13.21 -11.33
CA ARG A 151 2.60 13.41 -10.06
C ARG A 151 2.85 12.12 -9.29
N LYS A 152 2.17 11.04 -9.66
CA LYS A 152 2.21 9.75 -8.95
C LYS A 152 1.78 9.89 -7.50
N VAL A 153 0.70 10.66 -7.29
CA VAL A 153 0.06 10.88 -5.98
C VAL A 153 -1.37 10.37 -6.02
N VAL A 154 -1.75 9.66 -4.98
CA VAL A 154 -3.11 9.15 -4.76
C VAL A 154 -3.75 9.97 -3.64
N TYR A 155 -4.98 10.39 -3.86
CA TYR A 155 -5.84 11.10 -2.92
C TYR A 155 -7.03 10.19 -2.63
N ALA A 156 -7.09 9.61 -1.43
CA ALA A 156 -8.13 8.66 -1.04
C ALA A 156 -8.97 9.20 0.12
N PRO A 157 -10.29 9.35 -0.04
CA PRO A 157 -11.18 9.67 1.06
C PRO A 157 -11.26 8.47 2.02
N LEU A 158 -11.21 8.73 3.31
CA LEU A 158 -11.37 7.72 4.36
C LEU A 158 -12.42 8.20 5.36
N GLU A 159 -13.36 7.33 5.70
CA GLU A 159 -14.29 7.57 6.79
C GLU A 159 -13.72 6.97 8.08
N THR A 160 -13.57 7.82 9.10
CA THR A 160 -13.10 7.39 10.43
C THR A 160 -14.12 7.72 11.51
N ARG A 161 -13.91 7.19 12.72
CA ARG A 161 -14.76 7.54 13.87
C ARG A 161 -14.67 9.01 14.28
N GLU A 162 -13.56 9.67 13.92
CA GLU A 162 -13.29 11.08 14.21
C GLU A 162 -13.75 12.01 13.09
N GLY A 163 -14.39 11.47 12.04
CA GLY A 163 -14.85 12.19 10.86
C GLY A 163 -14.05 11.87 9.59
N PRO A 164 -14.38 12.54 8.49
CA PRO A 164 -13.75 12.31 7.20
C PRO A 164 -12.27 12.72 7.20
N ARG A 165 -11.45 11.91 6.52
CA ARG A 165 -10.02 12.15 6.32
C ARG A 165 -9.68 12.09 4.84
N LEU A 166 -8.67 12.84 4.44
CA LEU A 166 -8.04 12.70 3.13
C LEU A 166 -6.67 12.04 3.31
N ARG A 167 -6.51 10.81 2.83
CA ARG A 167 -5.19 10.19 2.74
C ARG A 167 -4.53 10.58 1.42
N VAL A 168 -3.36 11.17 1.54
CA VAL A 168 -2.50 11.54 0.41
C VAL A 168 -1.28 10.64 0.46
N ALA A 169 -1.05 9.85 -0.59
CA ALA A 169 0.06 8.91 -0.65
C ALA A 169 0.81 9.03 -1.97
N GLY A 170 2.12 8.99 -1.91
CA GLY A 170 2.95 9.15 -3.11
C GLY A 170 4.40 8.81 -2.89
N MET A 171 5.19 9.17 -3.90
CA MET A 171 6.64 9.02 -3.92
C MET A 171 7.13 7.57 -3.91
N ALA A 172 8.33 7.37 -4.40
CA ALA A 172 9.01 6.09 -4.41
C ALA A 172 10.52 6.34 -4.39
N ASP A 173 11.10 6.42 -3.20
CA ASP A 173 12.51 6.71 -3.03
C ASP A 173 13.33 5.44 -2.85
N VAL A 174 14.45 5.36 -3.58
CA VAL A 174 15.49 4.35 -3.37
C VAL A 174 16.39 4.84 -2.26
N ALA A 175 15.95 4.69 -1.00
CA ALA A 175 16.57 5.28 0.19
C ALA A 175 17.10 4.23 1.20
N GLY A 176 17.30 3.00 0.74
CA GLY A 176 17.74 1.88 1.59
C GLY A 176 16.66 1.49 2.61
N TRP A 177 17.10 1.11 3.80
CA TRP A 177 16.27 0.48 4.83
C TRP A 177 15.72 1.44 5.89
N SER A 178 16.01 2.74 5.77
CA SER A 178 15.56 3.74 6.74
C SER A 178 14.04 3.90 6.72
N GLN A 179 13.39 3.70 7.85
CA GLN A 179 11.96 3.95 8.07
C GLN A 179 11.67 5.31 8.73
N LYS A 180 12.67 6.18 8.81
CA LYS A 180 12.43 7.54 9.31
C LYS A 180 11.80 8.37 8.20
N PRO A 181 10.67 9.06 8.46
CA PRO A 181 10.12 10.02 7.52
C PRO A 181 11.13 11.11 7.19
N ASP A 182 11.20 11.50 5.92
CA ASP A 182 12.00 12.65 5.48
C ASP A 182 11.10 13.90 5.51
N PRO A 183 11.42 14.92 6.33
CA PRO A 183 10.59 16.13 6.44
C PRO A 183 10.41 16.86 5.12
N ALA A 184 11.44 16.89 4.26
CA ALA A 184 11.35 17.55 2.95
C ALA A 184 10.35 16.82 2.03
N ARG A 185 10.30 15.49 2.08
CA ARG A 185 9.34 14.69 1.32
C ARG A 185 7.92 14.84 1.84
N LEU A 186 7.74 14.92 3.15
CA LEU A 186 6.42 15.19 3.74
C LEU A 186 5.91 16.58 3.38
N ALA A 187 6.77 17.61 3.47
CA ALA A 187 6.43 18.96 3.06
C ALA A 187 6.07 19.04 1.55
N GLN A 188 6.83 18.33 0.70
CA GLN A 188 6.50 18.22 -0.72
C GLN A 188 5.13 17.55 -0.92
N LEU A 189 4.82 16.49 -0.19
CA LEU A 189 3.54 15.79 -0.31
C LEU A 189 2.36 16.67 0.16
N ALA A 190 2.54 17.46 1.23
CA ALA A 190 1.56 18.44 1.69
C ALA A 190 1.34 19.54 0.64
N ALA A 191 2.41 20.03 0.01
CA ALA A 191 2.30 21.01 -1.07
C ALA A 191 1.55 20.46 -2.29
N GLU A 192 1.78 19.19 -2.66
CA GLU A 192 1.02 18.53 -3.74
C GLU A 192 -0.45 18.35 -3.38
N ALA A 193 -0.75 18.02 -2.12
CA ALA A 193 -2.13 17.92 -1.63
C ALA A 193 -2.86 19.28 -1.70
N ARG A 194 -2.23 20.34 -1.20
CA ARG A 194 -2.75 21.72 -1.29
C ARG A 194 -2.95 22.14 -2.76
N ALA A 195 -1.99 21.83 -3.63
CA ALA A 195 -2.07 22.18 -5.04
C ALA A 195 -3.15 21.39 -5.80
N ALA A 196 -3.55 20.21 -5.33
CA ALA A 196 -4.61 19.41 -5.93
C ALA A 196 -5.99 19.75 -5.38
N PHE A 197 -6.11 19.86 -4.06
CA PHE A 197 -7.36 20.03 -3.32
C PHE A 197 -7.23 21.18 -2.30
N PRO A 198 -7.16 22.44 -2.75
CA PRO A 198 -6.85 23.59 -1.88
C PRO A 198 -7.84 23.79 -0.73
N ASP A 199 -9.11 23.42 -0.91
CA ASP A 199 -10.21 23.71 0.00
C ASP A 199 -10.65 22.49 0.84
N VAL A 200 -9.84 21.40 0.88
CA VAL A 200 -10.25 20.18 1.57
C VAL A 200 -9.75 20.11 3.00
N ALA A 201 -8.57 20.65 3.29
CA ALA A 201 -7.94 20.56 4.61
C ALA A 201 -7.21 21.86 4.97
N ASP A 202 -6.87 22.02 6.26
CA ASP A 202 -5.99 23.07 6.73
C ASP A 202 -4.52 22.67 6.48
N TYR A 203 -3.94 23.20 5.42
CA TYR A 203 -2.55 22.92 5.04
C TYR A 203 -1.53 23.82 5.75
N ASP A 204 -1.98 24.82 6.54
CA ASP A 204 -1.10 25.67 7.34
C ASP A 204 -0.91 25.11 8.76
N ALA A 205 -1.67 24.07 9.12
CA ALA A 205 -1.50 23.32 10.34
C ALA A 205 -0.12 22.60 10.39
N PRO A 206 0.41 22.34 11.59
CA PRO A 206 1.65 21.59 11.76
C PRO A 206 1.60 20.23 11.06
N ILE A 207 2.71 19.80 10.46
CA ILE A 207 2.78 18.55 9.68
C ILE A 207 2.44 17.33 10.54
N GLU A 208 2.66 17.38 11.84
CA GLU A 208 2.34 16.33 12.81
C GLU A 208 0.83 16.09 12.92
N SER A 209 0.01 17.13 12.74
CA SER A 209 -1.45 17.02 12.71
C SER A 209 -2.00 16.35 11.45
N MET A 210 -1.17 16.20 10.42
CA MET A 210 -1.48 15.52 9.17
C MET A 210 -1.15 14.03 9.20
N GLU A 211 -0.88 13.46 10.38
CA GLU A 211 -0.53 12.05 10.58
C GLU A 211 0.52 11.55 9.57
N PRO A 212 1.74 12.12 9.59
CA PRO A 212 2.78 11.77 8.64
C PRO A 212 3.27 10.33 8.84
N TRP A 213 3.42 9.60 7.73
CA TRP A 213 3.90 8.22 7.74
C TRP A 213 4.81 7.92 6.56
N CYS A 214 5.72 6.97 6.74
CA CYS A 214 6.44 6.37 5.64
C CYS A 214 6.58 4.86 5.81
N GLY A 215 6.73 4.14 4.69
CA GLY A 215 6.91 2.70 4.70
C GLY A 215 7.72 2.20 3.51
N LEU A 216 8.22 0.98 3.64
CA LEU A 216 9.07 0.33 2.65
C LEU A 216 8.25 -0.67 1.84
N ARG A 217 7.94 -0.34 0.59
CA ARG A 217 7.28 -1.28 -0.34
C ARG A 217 8.27 -2.35 -0.76
N PRO A 218 7.93 -3.64 -0.66
CA PRO A 218 8.78 -4.74 -1.11
C PRO A 218 8.71 -4.86 -2.64
N ALA A 219 9.49 -4.07 -3.36
CA ALA A 219 9.45 -4.01 -4.81
C ALA A 219 10.34 -5.08 -5.45
N THR A 220 9.89 -5.60 -6.59
CA THR A 220 10.69 -6.45 -7.47
C THR A 220 11.09 -5.69 -8.74
N PRO A 221 12.13 -6.09 -9.47
CA PRO A 221 12.54 -5.42 -10.70
C PRO A 221 11.46 -5.39 -11.79
N LEU A 222 10.61 -6.42 -11.83
CA LEU A 222 9.53 -6.54 -12.83
C LEU A 222 8.21 -5.94 -12.35
N GLY A 223 8.10 -5.54 -11.08
CA GLY A 223 6.85 -5.04 -10.49
C GLY A 223 5.81 -6.12 -10.17
N SER A 224 6.05 -7.38 -10.56
CA SER A 224 5.18 -8.51 -10.25
C SER A 224 5.60 -9.18 -8.93
N PRO A 225 4.65 -9.67 -8.12
CA PRO A 225 4.95 -10.46 -6.93
C PRO A 225 5.59 -11.82 -7.30
N ILE A 226 6.27 -12.42 -6.34
CA ILE A 226 6.84 -13.76 -6.42
C ILE A 226 6.00 -14.64 -5.49
N LEU A 227 5.17 -15.50 -6.09
CA LEU A 227 4.20 -16.35 -5.40
C LEU A 227 4.45 -17.81 -5.72
N GLY A 228 4.25 -18.71 -4.74
CA GLY A 228 4.30 -20.17 -4.92
C GLY A 228 5.51 -20.84 -4.28
N ALA A 229 5.87 -22.04 -4.75
CA ALA A 229 6.94 -22.85 -4.17
C ALA A 229 8.31 -22.18 -4.32
N SER A 230 9.14 -22.28 -3.28
CA SER A 230 10.55 -21.88 -3.33
C SER A 230 11.42 -23.03 -3.86
N PRO A 231 12.73 -22.78 -4.10
CA PRO A 231 13.69 -23.87 -4.36
C PRO A 231 13.89 -24.84 -3.18
N VAL A 232 13.46 -24.48 -1.97
CA VAL A 232 13.58 -25.30 -0.78
C VAL A 232 12.24 -25.97 -0.49
N GLN A 233 12.25 -27.27 -0.21
CA GLN A 233 11.03 -28.03 0.06
C GLN A 233 10.26 -27.46 1.25
N ASN A 234 8.92 -27.53 1.18
CA ASN A 234 7.95 -27.06 2.18
C ASN A 234 8.04 -25.56 2.54
N LEU A 235 8.78 -24.76 1.75
CA LEU A 235 8.80 -23.31 1.88
C LEU A 235 8.10 -22.67 0.67
N TYR A 236 7.08 -21.90 0.93
CA TYR A 236 6.31 -21.16 -0.06
C TYR A 236 6.61 -19.66 0.07
N LEU A 237 6.44 -18.93 -1.01
CA LEU A 237 6.72 -17.50 -1.12
C LEU A 237 5.43 -16.73 -1.37
N ASN A 238 5.22 -15.66 -0.61
CA ASN A 238 4.27 -14.60 -0.89
C ASN A 238 5.00 -13.26 -0.65
N VAL A 239 5.78 -12.83 -1.63
CA VAL A 239 6.72 -11.71 -1.49
C VAL A 239 6.72 -10.78 -2.70
N GLY A 240 7.27 -9.58 -2.53
CA GLY A 240 7.54 -8.69 -3.65
C GLY A 240 6.31 -8.01 -4.23
N VAL A 241 5.23 -7.86 -3.46
CA VAL A 241 3.95 -7.27 -3.89
C VAL A 241 4.03 -5.76 -4.25
N GLY A 242 5.15 -5.11 -3.95
CA GLY A 242 5.40 -3.72 -4.30
C GLY A 242 4.32 -2.76 -3.82
N ALA A 243 3.79 -1.94 -4.72
CA ALA A 243 2.71 -1.01 -4.44
C ALA A 243 1.30 -1.65 -4.52
N LEU A 244 1.21 -2.90 -5.00
CA LEU A 244 -0.06 -3.58 -5.26
C LEU A 244 -0.49 -4.52 -4.13
N GLY A 245 0.20 -4.49 -2.98
CA GLY A 245 -0.07 -5.42 -1.89
C GLY A 245 -1.51 -5.39 -1.39
N TRP A 246 -2.13 -4.23 -1.31
CA TRP A 246 -3.54 -4.08 -0.95
C TRP A 246 -4.46 -4.68 -2.00
N THR A 247 -4.27 -4.29 -3.27
CA THR A 247 -5.08 -4.77 -4.39
C THR A 247 -5.02 -6.28 -4.59
N LEU A 248 -3.86 -6.88 -4.34
CA LEU A 248 -3.62 -8.32 -4.56
C LEU A 248 -3.81 -9.17 -3.30
N ALA A 249 -4.09 -8.56 -2.15
CA ALA A 249 -4.06 -9.26 -0.86
C ALA A 249 -4.90 -10.55 -0.83
N LEU A 250 -6.15 -10.49 -1.27
CA LEU A 250 -7.05 -11.64 -1.24
C LEU A 250 -6.73 -12.68 -2.33
N ALA A 251 -6.12 -12.27 -3.45
CA ALA A 251 -5.76 -13.18 -4.53
C ALA A 251 -4.41 -13.88 -4.32
N SER A 252 -3.57 -13.35 -3.44
CA SER A 252 -2.23 -13.89 -3.15
C SER A 252 -2.15 -14.68 -1.84
N GLY A 253 -3.23 -14.66 -1.06
CA GLY A 253 -3.33 -15.35 0.24
C GLY A 253 -3.70 -16.82 0.17
#